data_4ad332a4f3f4aa73ff6e17bcabc1a063
#
_entry.id   4ad332a4f3f4aa73ff6e17bcabc1a063
#
_cell.length_a   1.000
_cell.length_b   1.000
_cell.length_c   1.000
_cell.angle_alpha   90.00
_cell.angle_beta   90.00
_cell.angle_gamma   90.00
#
_symmetry.space_group_name_H-M   'P 1'
#
loop_
_entity.id
_entity.type
_entity.pdbx_description
1 polymer ?
#
loop_
_entity_poly.entity_id
_entity_poly.type
_entity_poly.pdbx_seq_one_letter_code
_entity_poly.pdbx_strand_id
1 'polypeptide(L)'
;MRFILIDKVLSLEQGKVIKTVKSLSLAEEYLADHFPTFPVLPGVLLLEGLIESACWLVRQTENFVHSMILLEHAKNVKYRSFLAPGAQIEYTVEAKTIEEKLSSFSGFGLSEGQRIVEARFGLKHFNLSSQDSKMAAVDAKIIENMKKRWKLLNK
;
A
#
# COMPACT_ATOMS: atom_id res chain seq x y z
N MET A 1 -7.71 7.03 14.92
CA MET A 1 -6.88 5.85 14.52
C MET A 1 -6.16 6.17 13.21
N ARG A 2 -4.91 5.80 13.08
CA ARG A 2 -4.11 5.97 11.87
C ARG A 2 -3.56 4.61 11.44
N PHE A 3 -3.90 4.15 10.25
CA PHE A 3 -3.34 2.93 9.69
C PHE A 3 -1.97 3.22 9.05
N ILE A 4 -0.94 2.47 9.49
CA ILE A 4 0.40 2.47 8.90
C ILE A 4 0.69 1.03 8.53
N LEU A 5 0.58 0.71 7.25
CA LEU A 5 0.63 -0.66 6.75
C LEU A 5 1.96 -1.01 6.08
N ILE A 6 2.87 -0.04 5.98
CA ILE A 6 4.23 -0.21 5.49
C ILE A 6 5.17 0.54 6.41
N ASP A 7 6.18 -0.13 6.92
CA ASP A 7 7.21 0.44 7.78
C ASP A 7 8.47 0.81 7.00
N LYS A 8 8.78 0.06 5.92
CA LYS A 8 9.98 0.29 5.10
C LYS A 8 9.80 -0.24 3.67
N VAL A 9 10.42 0.45 2.73
CA VAL A 9 10.64 -0.05 1.37
C VAL A 9 11.97 -0.81 1.34
N LEU A 10 11.93 -2.07 0.94
CA LEU A 10 13.12 -2.94 0.86
C LEU A 10 13.83 -2.78 -0.48
N SER A 11 13.07 -2.69 -1.56
CA SER A 11 13.58 -2.46 -2.91
C SER A 11 12.49 -1.89 -3.82
N LEU A 12 12.91 -1.16 -4.85
CA LEU A 12 12.03 -0.62 -5.86
C LEU A 12 12.76 -0.56 -7.21
N GLU A 13 12.10 -1.10 -8.24
CA GLU A 13 12.44 -0.90 -9.63
C GLU A 13 11.28 -0.17 -10.32
N GLN A 14 11.53 1.10 -10.72
CA GLN A 14 10.50 1.96 -11.31
C GLN A 14 9.79 1.30 -12.47
N GLY A 15 8.45 1.39 -12.47
CA GLY A 15 7.61 0.81 -13.50
C GLY A 15 7.45 -0.71 -13.45
N LYS A 16 8.12 -1.41 -12.53
CA LYS A 16 8.15 -2.87 -12.52
C LYS A 16 7.72 -3.49 -11.21
N VAL A 17 8.49 -3.29 -10.13
CA VAL A 17 8.27 -4.02 -8.88
C VAL A 17 8.69 -3.20 -7.66
N ILE A 18 7.96 -3.40 -6.58
CA ILE A 18 8.31 -2.89 -5.26
C ILE A 18 8.23 -4.01 -4.23
N LYS A 19 9.15 -3.99 -3.26
CA LYS A 19 9.10 -4.81 -2.05
C LYS A 19 9.07 -3.92 -0.83
N THR A 20 8.15 -4.22 0.07
CA THR A 20 7.95 -3.45 1.32
C THR A 20 7.78 -4.40 2.49
N VAL A 21 7.89 -3.88 3.69
CA VAL A 21 7.73 -4.66 4.91
C VAL A 21 6.87 -3.94 5.93
N LYS A 22 6.06 -4.71 6.66
CA LYS A 22 5.32 -4.29 7.85
C LYS A 22 5.64 -5.23 8.99
N SER A 23 6.02 -4.67 10.14
CA SER A 23 6.13 -5.40 11.41
C SER A 23 4.84 -5.18 12.21
N LEU A 24 4.15 -6.24 12.59
CA LEU A 24 2.91 -6.14 13.34
C LEU A 24 3.19 -6.08 14.84
N SER A 25 2.87 -4.94 15.46
CA SER A 25 3.00 -4.73 16.90
C SER A 25 1.66 -4.91 17.60
N LEU A 26 1.68 -5.47 18.83
CA LEU A 26 0.49 -5.52 19.70
C LEU A 26 -0.03 -4.12 20.06
N ALA A 27 0.76 -3.06 19.87
CA ALA A 27 0.38 -1.67 20.09
C ALA A 27 -0.56 -1.09 19.01
N GLU A 28 -0.82 -1.82 17.93
CA GLU A 28 -1.78 -1.40 16.92
C GLU A 28 -3.21 -1.37 17.49
N GLU A 29 -3.86 -0.20 17.49
CA GLU A 29 -5.16 0.02 18.15
C GLU A 29 -6.26 -0.93 17.66
N TYR A 30 -6.29 -1.26 16.36
CA TYR A 30 -7.30 -2.13 15.76
C TYR A 30 -7.22 -3.60 16.26
N LEU A 31 -6.11 -4.03 16.83
CA LEU A 31 -5.97 -5.39 17.35
C LEU A 31 -6.74 -5.61 18.67
N ALA A 32 -7.05 -4.55 19.41
CA ALA A 32 -7.86 -4.64 20.60
C ALA A 32 -9.27 -5.20 20.33
N ASP A 33 -9.81 -4.89 19.14
CA ASP A 33 -11.13 -5.33 18.71
C ASP A 33 -11.10 -6.54 17.77
N HIS A 34 -9.95 -6.83 17.17
CA HIS A 34 -9.82 -7.85 16.12
C HIS A 34 -8.74 -8.91 16.42
N PHE A 35 -8.89 -9.85 17.31
CA PHE A 35 -9.95 -10.07 18.29
C PHE A 35 -9.35 -9.98 19.70
N PRO A 36 -10.10 -9.66 20.78
CA PRO A 36 -9.52 -9.42 22.12
C PRO A 36 -8.65 -10.55 22.67
N THR A 37 -9.04 -11.81 22.45
CA THR A 37 -8.30 -13.00 22.92
C THR A 37 -7.44 -13.65 21.83
N PHE A 38 -7.54 -13.21 20.59
CA PHE A 38 -6.78 -13.71 19.44
C PHE A 38 -6.50 -12.57 18.46
N PRO A 39 -5.59 -11.65 18.81
CA PRO A 39 -5.31 -10.49 17.96
C PRO A 39 -4.62 -10.92 16.67
N VAL A 40 -5.21 -10.54 15.54
CA VAL A 40 -4.67 -10.78 14.19
C VAL A 40 -4.93 -9.58 13.30
N LEU A 41 -4.03 -9.33 12.37
CA LEU A 41 -4.21 -8.27 11.37
C LEU A 41 -5.45 -8.60 10.52
N PRO A 42 -6.44 -7.68 10.44
CA PRO A 42 -7.59 -7.86 9.56
C PRO A 42 -7.17 -8.14 8.11
N GLY A 43 -7.82 -9.13 7.46
CA GLY A 43 -7.49 -9.51 6.08
C GLY A 43 -7.54 -8.34 5.11
N VAL A 44 -8.53 -7.44 5.26
CA VAL A 44 -8.65 -6.24 4.43
C VAL A 44 -7.44 -5.30 4.56
N LEU A 45 -6.77 -5.28 5.72
CA LEU A 45 -5.55 -4.49 5.92
C LEU A 45 -4.32 -5.18 5.32
N LEU A 46 -4.32 -6.52 5.18
CA LEU A 46 -3.31 -7.22 4.38
C LEU A 46 -3.41 -6.81 2.89
N LEU A 47 -4.62 -6.74 2.36
CA LEU A 47 -4.86 -6.24 1.00
C LEU A 47 -4.44 -4.78 0.86
N GLU A 48 -4.80 -3.93 1.83
CA GLU A 48 -4.42 -2.51 1.83
C GLU A 48 -2.89 -2.32 1.85
N GLY A 49 -2.14 -3.20 2.52
CA GLY A 49 -0.67 -3.20 2.48
C GLY A 49 -0.12 -3.44 1.07
N LEU A 50 -0.74 -4.31 0.27
CA LEU A 50 -0.41 -4.50 -1.15
C LEU A 50 -0.74 -3.24 -1.96
N ILE A 51 -1.92 -2.64 -1.72
CA ILE A 51 -2.37 -1.43 -2.40
C ILE A 51 -1.46 -0.25 -2.06
N GLU A 52 -1.12 -0.03 -0.79
CA GLU A 52 -0.19 1.04 -0.38
C GLU A 52 1.19 0.86 -1.01
N SER A 53 1.69 -0.38 -1.11
CA SER A 53 2.94 -0.69 -1.80
C SER A 53 2.88 -0.29 -3.28
N ALA A 54 1.80 -0.65 -3.97
CA ALA A 54 1.59 -0.26 -5.36
C ALA A 54 1.49 1.26 -5.55
N CYS A 55 0.82 1.96 -4.62
CA CYS A 55 0.75 3.42 -4.64
C CYS A 55 2.15 4.06 -4.59
N TRP A 56 3.07 3.51 -3.81
CA TRP A 56 4.45 3.98 -3.77
C TRP A 56 5.20 3.68 -5.07
N LEU A 57 4.97 2.51 -5.69
CA LEU A 57 5.55 2.19 -6.99
C LEU A 57 5.08 3.17 -8.06
N VAL A 58 3.77 3.48 -8.11
CA VAL A 58 3.21 4.49 -9.03
C VAL A 58 3.83 5.85 -8.78
N ARG A 59 3.82 6.34 -7.53
CA ARG A 59 4.36 7.67 -7.18
C ARG A 59 5.81 7.83 -7.61
N GLN A 60 6.64 6.81 -7.42
CA GLN A 60 8.04 6.84 -7.83
C GLN A 60 8.20 6.76 -9.35
N THR A 61 7.37 5.99 -10.03
CA THR A 61 7.40 5.84 -11.48
C THR A 61 6.97 7.13 -12.19
N GLU A 62 5.93 7.80 -11.67
CA GLU A 62 5.37 9.04 -12.22
C GLU A 62 6.00 10.32 -11.64
N ASN A 63 7.00 10.20 -10.79
CA ASN A 63 7.62 11.35 -10.12
C ASN A 63 6.62 12.24 -9.36
N PHE A 64 5.65 11.63 -8.65
CA PHE A 64 4.65 12.32 -7.84
C PHE A 64 3.73 13.29 -8.60
N VAL A 65 3.41 13.00 -9.85
CA VAL A 65 2.53 13.86 -10.68
C VAL A 65 1.10 13.93 -10.11
N HIS A 66 0.58 12.81 -9.59
CA HIS A 66 -0.78 12.73 -9.06
C HIS A 66 -0.81 12.81 -7.53
N SER A 67 -1.74 13.62 -7.00
CA SER A 67 -2.00 13.71 -5.56
C SER A 67 -2.74 12.48 -5.02
N MET A 68 -3.72 12.01 -5.79
CA MET A 68 -4.61 10.91 -5.42
C MET A 68 -4.31 9.65 -6.23
N ILE A 69 -4.11 8.54 -5.52
CA ILE A 69 -4.00 7.20 -6.09
C ILE A 69 -4.89 6.31 -5.23
N LEU A 70 -5.95 5.77 -5.82
CA LEU A 70 -6.99 5.02 -5.12
C LEU A 70 -7.22 3.67 -5.77
N LEU A 71 -7.63 2.70 -4.95
CA LEU A 71 -8.11 1.42 -5.46
C LEU A 71 -9.31 1.63 -6.38
N GLU A 72 -9.27 1.07 -7.57
CA GLU A 72 -10.38 1.03 -8.51
C GLU A 72 -11.14 -0.31 -8.41
N HIS A 73 -10.40 -1.41 -8.43
CA HIS A 73 -10.95 -2.75 -8.26
C HIS A 73 -9.91 -3.72 -7.70
N ALA A 74 -10.39 -4.79 -7.06
CA ALA A 74 -9.58 -5.92 -6.64
C ALA A 74 -10.22 -7.23 -7.13
N LYS A 75 -9.39 -8.18 -7.57
CA LYS A 75 -9.79 -9.47 -8.09
C LYS A 75 -8.90 -10.57 -7.53
N ASN A 76 -9.46 -11.78 -7.42
CA ASN A 76 -8.69 -12.96 -6.98
C ASN A 76 -7.97 -12.73 -5.65
N VAL A 77 -8.61 -12.02 -4.74
CA VAL A 77 -8.07 -11.80 -3.39
C VAL A 77 -8.18 -13.10 -2.61
N LYS A 78 -7.04 -13.59 -2.11
CA LYS A 78 -6.96 -14.79 -1.30
C LYS A 78 -6.21 -14.51 -0.02
N TYR A 79 -6.84 -14.79 1.10
CA TYR A 79 -6.25 -14.80 2.43
C TYR A 79 -5.98 -16.25 2.81
N ARG A 80 -4.71 -16.60 3.04
CA ARG A 80 -4.28 -18.00 3.25
C ARG A 80 -3.98 -18.31 4.71
N SER A 81 -3.65 -17.30 5.50
CA SER A 81 -3.34 -17.45 6.91
C SER A 81 -3.49 -16.13 7.65
N PHE A 82 -3.41 -16.19 8.97
CA PHE A 82 -3.44 -15.02 9.84
C PHE A 82 -2.03 -14.45 10.04
N LEU A 83 -1.96 -13.13 10.31
CA LEU A 83 -0.76 -12.47 10.77
C LEU A 83 -0.98 -12.01 12.21
N ALA A 84 -0.22 -12.57 13.15
CA ALA A 84 -0.30 -12.25 14.56
C ALA A 84 0.76 -11.22 14.98
N PRO A 85 0.56 -10.49 16.10
CA PRO A 85 1.58 -9.60 16.66
C PRO A 85 2.91 -10.30 16.90
N GLY A 86 4.00 -9.58 16.64
CA GLY A 86 5.36 -10.10 16.67
C GLY A 86 5.86 -10.66 15.34
N ALA A 87 4.94 -10.91 14.39
CA ALA A 87 5.31 -11.34 13.04
C ALA A 87 5.58 -10.14 12.12
N GLN A 88 6.27 -10.43 11.02
CA GLN A 88 6.55 -9.49 9.95
C GLN A 88 5.99 -10.01 8.64
N ILE A 89 5.43 -9.13 7.81
CA ILE A 89 5.00 -9.46 6.46
C ILE A 89 5.81 -8.65 5.45
N GLU A 90 6.30 -9.34 4.44
CA GLU A 90 6.98 -8.75 3.28
C GLU A 90 6.02 -8.79 2.08
N TYR A 91 5.69 -7.62 1.56
CA TYR A 91 4.88 -7.47 0.36
C TYR A 91 5.75 -7.38 -0.88
N THR A 92 5.39 -8.11 -1.93
CA THR A 92 5.95 -7.96 -3.27
C THR A 92 4.81 -7.60 -4.21
N VAL A 93 4.94 -6.48 -4.93
CA VAL A 93 3.93 -6.00 -5.88
C VAL A 93 4.60 -5.74 -7.22
N GLU A 94 4.09 -6.39 -8.26
CA GLU A 94 4.54 -6.26 -9.63
C GLU A 94 3.53 -5.49 -10.46
N ALA A 95 3.98 -4.46 -11.18
CA ALA A 95 3.17 -3.75 -12.14
C ALA A 95 2.97 -4.61 -13.39
N LYS A 96 1.73 -4.70 -13.87
CA LYS A 96 1.38 -5.22 -15.19
C LYS A 96 1.31 -4.09 -16.20
N THR A 97 0.66 -2.99 -15.82
CA THR A 97 0.63 -1.74 -16.58
C THR A 97 0.67 -0.55 -15.62
N ILE A 98 1.36 0.52 -16.00
CA ILE A 98 1.25 1.84 -15.37
C ILE A 98 1.04 2.84 -16.50
N GLU A 99 -0.19 3.36 -16.60
CA GLU A 99 -0.59 4.38 -17.57
C GLU A 99 -0.86 5.70 -16.84
N GLU A 100 -1.12 6.77 -17.56
CA GLU A 100 -1.30 8.11 -16.98
C GLU A 100 -2.34 8.18 -15.87
N LYS A 101 -3.49 7.50 -16.04
CA LYS A 101 -4.63 7.57 -15.09
C LYS A 101 -5.00 6.25 -14.44
N LEU A 102 -4.47 5.15 -14.95
CA LEU A 102 -4.81 3.80 -14.51
C LEU A 102 -3.55 2.94 -14.44
N SER A 103 -3.54 2.02 -13.51
CA SER A 103 -2.50 0.99 -13.40
C SER A 103 -3.06 -0.33 -12.91
N SER A 104 -2.41 -1.42 -13.25
CA SER A 104 -2.80 -2.76 -12.83
C SER A 104 -1.61 -3.53 -12.27
N PHE A 105 -1.88 -4.34 -11.24
CA PHE A 105 -0.87 -5.02 -10.45
C PHE A 105 -1.26 -6.45 -10.12
N SER A 106 -0.25 -7.26 -9.83
CA SER A 106 -0.37 -8.47 -9.03
C SER A 106 0.57 -8.37 -7.84
N GLY A 107 0.12 -8.83 -6.68
CA GLY A 107 0.93 -8.77 -5.48
C GLY A 107 0.64 -9.92 -4.52
N PHE A 108 1.60 -10.17 -3.64
CA PHE A 108 1.47 -11.12 -2.56
C PHE A 108 2.27 -10.67 -1.34
N GLY A 109 1.89 -11.19 -0.17
CA GLY A 109 2.58 -10.98 1.09
C GLY A 109 3.08 -12.31 1.67
N LEU A 110 4.32 -12.34 2.13
CA LEU A 110 4.96 -13.47 2.79
C LEU A 110 5.24 -13.16 4.26
N SER A 111 4.97 -14.10 5.13
CA SER A 111 5.43 -14.11 6.52
C SER A 111 6.08 -15.45 6.81
N GLU A 112 7.29 -15.46 7.34
CA GLU A 112 8.06 -16.67 7.61
C GLU A 112 8.15 -17.65 6.42
N GLY A 113 8.27 -17.07 5.20
CA GLY A 113 8.32 -17.83 3.96
C GLY A 113 6.98 -18.37 3.46
N GLN A 114 5.90 -18.18 4.20
CA GLN A 114 4.55 -18.61 3.82
C GLN A 114 3.74 -17.47 3.20
N ARG A 115 3.00 -17.77 2.15
CA ARG A 115 2.10 -16.81 1.50
C ARG A 115 0.86 -16.58 2.38
N ILE A 116 0.68 -15.35 2.83
CA ILE A 116 -0.42 -14.92 3.71
C ILE A 116 -1.58 -14.32 2.90
N VAL A 117 -1.25 -13.50 1.91
CA VAL A 117 -2.22 -12.81 1.04
C VAL A 117 -1.71 -12.77 -0.39
N GLU A 118 -2.63 -12.81 -1.33
CA GLU A 118 -2.36 -12.51 -2.74
C GLU A 118 -3.57 -11.86 -3.38
N ALA A 119 -3.33 -10.98 -4.36
CA ALA A 119 -4.39 -10.29 -5.09
C ALA A 119 -3.92 -9.79 -6.45
N ARG A 120 -4.89 -9.55 -7.35
CA ARG A 120 -4.76 -8.69 -8.53
C ARG A 120 -5.64 -7.47 -8.31
N PHE A 121 -5.17 -6.30 -8.66
CA PHE A 121 -5.93 -5.07 -8.44
C PHE A 121 -5.52 -3.97 -9.41
N GLY A 122 -6.40 -2.99 -9.56
CA GLY A 122 -6.17 -1.78 -10.35
C GLY A 122 -6.27 -0.54 -9.49
N LEU A 123 -5.47 0.46 -9.83
CA LEU A 123 -5.47 1.78 -9.21
C LEU A 123 -5.83 2.84 -10.24
N LYS A 124 -6.53 3.89 -9.79
CA LYS A 124 -6.77 5.12 -10.55
C LYS A 124 -5.94 6.26 -9.96
N HIS A 125 -5.40 7.10 -10.83
CA HIS A 125 -4.56 8.24 -10.49
C HIS A 125 -5.20 9.53 -10.98
N PHE A 126 -5.23 10.56 -10.15
CA PHE A 126 -5.78 11.86 -10.52
C PHE A 126 -5.34 12.95 -9.55
N ASN A 127 -5.58 14.20 -9.95
CA ASN A 127 -5.50 15.37 -9.09
C ASN A 127 -6.90 15.88 -8.78
N LEU A 128 -7.14 16.34 -7.57
CA LEU A 128 -8.43 16.93 -7.17
C LEU A 128 -8.75 18.18 -8.00
N SER A 129 -7.71 18.93 -8.37
CA SER A 129 -7.82 20.11 -9.24
C SER A 129 -8.32 19.82 -10.66
N SER A 130 -8.30 18.55 -11.08
CA SER A 130 -8.91 18.15 -12.37
C SER A 130 -10.43 18.26 -12.37
N GLN A 131 -11.05 18.24 -11.20
CA GLN A 131 -12.51 18.39 -11.02
C GLN A 131 -12.88 19.78 -10.49
N ASP A 132 -12.07 20.35 -9.60
CA ASP A 132 -12.23 21.68 -9.02
C ASP A 132 -10.87 22.39 -8.94
N SER A 133 -10.66 23.40 -9.76
CA SER A 133 -9.40 24.17 -9.82
C SER A 133 -8.98 24.78 -8.48
N LYS A 134 -9.93 25.04 -7.56
CA LYS A 134 -9.64 25.52 -6.21
C LYS A 134 -8.85 24.52 -5.34
N MET A 135 -8.83 23.26 -5.74
CA MET A 135 -8.14 22.18 -5.02
C MET A 135 -6.63 22.06 -5.34
N ALA A 136 -6.11 22.91 -6.22
CA ALA A 136 -4.68 22.84 -6.61
C ALA A 136 -3.69 22.97 -5.44
N ALA A 137 -4.00 23.84 -4.46
CA ALA A 137 -3.18 23.97 -3.25
C ALA A 137 -3.25 22.72 -2.34
N VAL A 138 -4.39 22.04 -2.32
CA VAL A 138 -4.57 20.78 -1.59
C VAL A 138 -3.75 19.67 -2.24
N ASP A 139 -3.79 19.55 -3.57
CA ASP A 139 -2.97 18.60 -4.31
C ASP A 139 -1.48 18.80 -4.02
N ALA A 140 -1.00 20.04 -4.09
CA ALA A 140 0.40 20.37 -3.81
C ALA A 140 0.81 19.94 -2.39
N LYS A 141 -0.05 20.17 -1.39
CA LYS A 141 0.21 19.79 0.00
C LYS A 141 0.22 18.27 0.19
N ILE A 142 -0.69 17.54 -0.46
CA ILE A 142 -0.72 16.07 -0.43
C ILE A 142 0.59 15.53 -1.02
N ILE A 143 0.98 16.01 -2.19
CA ILE A 143 2.22 15.59 -2.87
C ILE A 143 3.44 15.87 -2.00
N GLU A 144 3.54 17.05 -1.40
CA GLU A 144 4.63 17.40 -0.47
C GLU A 144 4.70 16.43 0.72
N ASN A 145 3.56 16.12 1.34
CA ASN A 145 3.50 15.20 2.46
C ASN A 145 3.88 13.76 2.04
N MET A 146 3.48 13.32 0.85
CA MET A 146 3.88 12.02 0.32
C MET A 146 5.39 11.96 0.05
N LYS A 147 6.00 13.01 -0.50
CA LYS A 147 7.46 13.08 -0.67
C LYS A 147 8.21 13.04 0.66
N LYS A 148 7.70 13.69 1.70
CA LYS A 148 8.28 13.62 3.07
C LYS A 148 8.16 12.18 3.61
N ARG A 149 7.01 11.54 3.47
CA ARG A 149 6.81 10.17 3.93
C ARG A 149 7.70 9.17 3.20
N TRP A 150 7.87 9.34 1.88
CA TRP A 150 8.80 8.51 1.11
C TRP A 150 10.22 8.50 1.66
N LYS A 151 10.73 9.68 2.06
CA LYS A 151 12.08 9.78 2.66
C LYS A 151 12.21 9.00 3.97
N LEU A 152 11.12 8.76 4.70
CA LEU A 152 11.13 7.94 5.91
C LEU A 152 11.11 6.45 5.58
N LEU A 153 10.35 6.04 4.56
CA LEU A 153 10.18 4.64 4.18
C LEU A 153 11.37 4.07 3.41
N ASN A 154 12.11 4.92 2.70
CA ASN A 154 13.21 4.53 1.81
C ASN A 154 14.59 4.83 2.45
N LYS A 155 14.74 4.47 3.72
CA LYS A 155 16.01 4.62 4.48
C LYS A 155 16.75 3.30 4.59
#